data_4539563e83c94a22523c5f4c9e538e0b
#
_entry.id   4539563e83c94a22523c5f4c9e538e0b
#
_cell.length_a   1.000
_cell.length_b   1.000
_cell.length_c   1.000
_cell.angle_alpha   90.00
_cell.angle_beta   90.00
_cell.angle_gamma   90.00
#
_symmetry.space_group_name_H-M   'P 1'
#
loop_
_entity.id
_entity.type
_entity.pdbx_description
1 polymer ?
#
loop_
_entity_poly.entity_id
_entity_poly.type
_entity_poly.pdbx_seq_one_letter_code
_entity_poly.pdbx_strand_id
1 'polypeptide(L)'
;MPVTTHIALLGHPVAHSLSPRMQNAAFAVRGLDWDYAAFDVEDVAAAIDALRTLGFAGANVTIPHKHAAAAVCDEADGAAVNTLLFRDGRVLGFNTDREILSGIVASRACLIGAGGAARAPVRRRHRRRRSRTRRARRSRRGCSGRC
;
A
#
# COMPACT_ATOMS: atom_id res chain seq x y z
N MET A 1 -36.01 1.38 3.51
CA MET A 1 -35.15 1.33 4.72
C MET A 1 -33.75 1.72 4.29
N PRO A 2 -33.08 2.69 4.92
CA PRO A 2 -31.68 2.91 4.68
C PRO A 2 -30.92 1.60 5.00
N VAL A 3 -30.00 1.20 4.14
CA VAL A 3 -29.17 0.00 4.34
C VAL A 3 -27.86 0.47 4.97
N THR A 4 -27.58 -0.02 6.18
CA THR A 4 -26.31 0.25 6.87
C THR A 4 -25.16 -0.29 6.04
N THR A 5 -24.14 0.52 5.81
CA THR A 5 -22.93 0.10 5.10
C THR A 5 -21.94 -0.53 6.07
N HIS A 6 -21.60 -1.80 5.87
CA HIS A 6 -20.68 -2.54 6.72
C HIS A 6 -19.26 -2.55 6.15
N ILE A 7 -18.28 -2.30 7.01
CA ILE A 7 -16.84 -2.34 6.69
C ILE A 7 -16.15 -3.22 7.73
N ALA A 8 -15.19 -4.03 7.29
CA ALA A 8 -14.45 -4.95 8.14
C ALA A 8 -13.01 -4.48 8.39
N LEU A 9 -12.42 -4.96 9.49
CA LEU A 9 -10.98 -5.08 9.68
C LEU A 9 -10.62 -6.57 9.79
N LEU A 10 -9.75 -7.05 8.93
CA LEU A 10 -9.24 -8.43 8.94
C LEU A 10 -7.81 -8.46 9.47
N GLY A 11 -7.54 -9.31 10.44
CA GLY A 11 -6.20 -9.48 11.04
C GLY A 11 -6.13 -10.68 11.99
N HIS A 12 -4.93 -11.03 12.46
CA HIS A 12 -4.73 -12.08 13.45
C HIS A 12 -3.42 -11.87 14.25
N PRO A 13 -3.49 -11.68 15.59
CA PRO A 13 -4.67 -11.33 16.37
C PRO A 13 -5.09 -9.87 16.14
N VAL A 14 -6.37 -9.56 16.19
CA VAL A 14 -6.89 -8.20 15.90
C VAL A 14 -7.70 -7.58 17.06
N ALA A 15 -7.98 -8.32 18.12
CA ALA A 15 -8.82 -7.90 19.23
C ALA A 15 -8.36 -6.61 19.95
N HIS A 16 -7.05 -6.29 19.90
CA HIS A 16 -6.47 -5.09 20.50
C HIS A 16 -6.55 -3.84 19.60
N SER A 17 -7.10 -3.97 18.38
CA SER A 17 -7.17 -2.85 17.43
C SER A 17 -8.13 -1.77 17.90
N LEU A 18 -7.67 -0.52 17.83
CA LEU A 18 -8.49 0.66 18.09
C LEU A 18 -9.27 1.14 16.85
N SER A 19 -9.05 0.53 15.69
CA SER A 19 -9.69 0.93 14.43
C SER A 19 -11.22 0.95 14.51
N PRO A 20 -11.92 -0.05 15.09
CA PRO A 20 -13.38 0.01 15.20
C PRO A 20 -13.88 1.23 15.98
N ARG A 21 -13.26 1.53 17.13
CA ARG A 21 -13.63 2.70 17.94
C ARG A 21 -13.43 4.00 17.18
N MET A 22 -12.29 4.14 16.51
CA MET A 22 -11.92 5.34 15.77
C MET A 22 -12.85 5.55 14.56
N GLN A 23 -13.07 4.51 13.76
CA GLN A 23 -13.89 4.60 12.55
C GLN A 23 -15.37 4.85 12.86
N ASN A 24 -15.96 4.10 13.82
CA ASN A 24 -17.34 4.29 14.20
C ASN A 24 -17.59 5.67 14.82
N ALA A 25 -16.65 6.20 15.60
CA ALA A 25 -16.76 7.58 16.10
C ALA A 25 -16.75 8.61 14.95
N ALA A 26 -15.90 8.40 13.94
CA ALA A 26 -15.83 9.27 12.76
C ALA A 26 -17.12 9.18 11.93
N PHE A 27 -17.68 8.00 11.75
CA PHE A 27 -18.95 7.79 11.04
C PHE A 27 -20.10 8.52 11.76
N ALA A 28 -20.19 8.39 13.07
CA ALA A 28 -21.19 9.07 13.87
C ALA A 28 -21.11 10.60 13.74
N VAL A 29 -19.90 11.19 13.83
CA VAL A 29 -19.68 12.64 13.66
C VAL A 29 -20.08 13.11 12.25
N ARG A 30 -19.91 12.25 11.24
CA ARG A 30 -20.24 12.55 9.83
C ARG A 30 -21.70 12.25 9.49
N GLY A 31 -22.49 11.70 10.43
CA GLY A 31 -23.87 11.29 10.19
C GLY A 31 -24.00 10.16 9.16
N LEU A 32 -22.99 9.31 9.03
CA LEU A 32 -23.00 8.16 8.13
C LEU A 32 -23.63 6.95 8.83
N ASP A 33 -24.57 6.28 8.17
CA ASP A 33 -25.12 5.00 8.61
C ASP A 33 -24.16 3.87 8.18
N TRP A 34 -22.97 3.88 8.79
CA TRP A 34 -21.90 2.95 8.54
C TRP A 34 -21.47 2.28 9.83
N ASP A 35 -21.06 1.01 9.72
CA ASP A 35 -20.56 0.20 10.81
C ASP A 35 -19.21 -0.41 10.46
N TYR A 36 -18.32 -0.41 11.43
CA TYR A 36 -16.97 -0.95 11.28
C TYR A 36 -16.68 -1.97 12.38
N ALA A 37 -16.44 -3.22 12.00
CA ALA A 37 -16.17 -4.33 12.91
C ALA A 37 -14.82 -5.00 12.61
N ALA A 38 -14.14 -5.49 13.65
CA ALA A 38 -12.91 -6.27 13.53
C ALA A 38 -13.22 -7.78 13.59
N PHE A 39 -12.62 -8.53 12.69
CA PHE A 39 -12.72 -9.98 12.61
C PHE A 39 -11.34 -10.59 12.75
N ASP A 40 -11.18 -11.44 13.78
CA ASP A 40 -9.96 -12.22 13.98
C ASP A 40 -10.04 -13.45 13.08
N VAL A 41 -9.19 -13.54 12.07
CA VAL A 41 -9.29 -14.55 11.03
C VAL A 41 -7.92 -15.18 10.74
N GLU A 42 -7.86 -16.48 10.61
CA GLU A 42 -6.67 -17.22 10.18
C GLU A 42 -6.60 -17.34 8.65
N ASP A 43 -7.74 -17.60 8.01
CA ASP A 43 -7.87 -17.68 6.56
C ASP A 43 -8.51 -16.40 6.00
N VAL A 44 -7.67 -15.50 5.53
CA VAL A 44 -8.13 -14.22 4.97
C VAL A 44 -8.84 -14.40 3.63
N ALA A 45 -8.53 -15.43 2.84
CA ALA A 45 -9.17 -15.65 1.55
C ALA A 45 -10.64 -16.05 1.75
N ALA A 46 -10.90 -17.01 2.64
CA ALA A 46 -12.26 -17.40 3.01
C ALA A 46 -13.02 -16.22 3.64
N ALA A 47 -12.38 -15.43 4.49
CA ALA A 47 -12.99 -14.26 5.10
C ALA A 47 -13.39 -13.19 4.06
N ILE A 48 -12.54 -12.89 3.08
CA ILE A 48 -12.83 -11.94 2.00
C ILE A 48 -14.04 -12.40 1.17
N ASP A 49 -14.11 -13.67 0.82
CA ASP A 49 -15.24 -14.22 0.06
C ASP A 49 -16.54 -14.16 0.86
N ALA A 50 -16.50 -14.50 2.14
CA ALA A 50 -17.64 -14.39 3.04
C ALA A 50 -18.15 -12.94 3.16
N LEU A 51 -17.26 -11.97 3.39
CA LEU A 51 -17.63 -10.56 3.52
C LEU A 51 -18.24 -10.01 2.22
N ARG A 52 -17.68 -10.37 1.06
CA ARG A 52 -18.23 -10.02 -0.25
C ARG A 52 -19.64 -10.58 -0.42
N THR A 53 -19.86 -11.85 -0.06
CA THR A 53 -21.16 -12.52 -0.16
C THR A 53 -22.18 -11.90 0.80
N LEU A 54 -21.76 -11.46 1.99
CA LEU A 54 -22.61 -10.79 2.98
C LEU A 54 -22.92 -9.34 2.63
N GLY A 55 -22.38 -8.79 1.55
CA GLY A 55 -22.68 -7.44 1.09
C GLY A 55 -21.91 -6.35 1.82
N PHE A 56 -20.75 -6.64 2.44
CA PHE A 56 -19.86 -5.62 2.94
C PHE A 56 -19.39 -4.71 1.80
N ALA A 57 -19.18 -3.43 2.09
CA ALA A 57 -18.65 -2.49 1.09
C ALA A 57 -17.15 -2.65 0.87
N GLY A 58 -16.42 -3.15 1.88
CA GLY A 58 -15.00 -3.37 1.83
C GLY A 58 -14.41 -3.78 3.16
N ALA A 59 -13.08 -3.88 3.20
CA ALA A 59 -12.35 -4.21 4.42
C ALA A 59 -10.99 -3.53 4.48
N ASN A 60 -10.50 -3.23 5.68
CA ASN A 60 -9.08 -3.05 5.90
C ASN A 60 -8.42 -4.38 6.22
N VAL A 61 -7.14 -4.52 5.86
CA VAL A 61 -6.35 -5.71 6.12
C VAL A 61 -5.09 -5.32 6.87
N THR A 62 -4.85 -6.01 8.00
CA THR A 62 -3.65 -5.81 8.80
C THR A 62 -2.81 -7.09 8.89
N ILE A 63 -1.86 -7.13 9.80
CA ILE A 63 -0.96 -8.27 10.01
C ILE A 63 -1.76 -9.53 10.37
N PRO A 64 -1.38 -10.70 9.81
CA PRO A 64 -0.28 -10.98 8.88
C PRO A 64 -0.71 -10.98 7.40
N HIS A 65 -1.92 -10.60 7.08
CA HIS A 65 -2.67 -10.98 5.89
C HIS A 65 -2.47 -10.12 4.64
N LYS A 66 -1.72 -8.99 4.69
CA LYS A 66 -1.61 -8.03 3.57
C LYS A 66 -1.15 -8.65 2.24
N HIS A 67 -0.27 -9.65 2.27
CA HIS A 67 0.21 -10.34 1.06
C HIS A 67 -0.80 -11.37 0.55
N ALA A 68 -1.38 -12.17 1.46
CA ALA A 68 -2.39 -13.17 1.10
C ALA A 68 -3.65 -12.50 0.55
N ALA A 69 -4.08 -11.37 1.12
CA ALA A 69 -5.19 -10.60 0.61
C ALA A 69 -4.93 -10.05 -0.80
N ALA A 70 -3.70 -9.58 -1.09
CA ALA A 70 -3.35 -9.13 -2.44
C ALA A 70 -3.43 -10.24 -3.49
N ALA A 71 -3.13 -11.48 -3.11
CA ALA A 71 -3.15 -12.63 -4.00
C ALA A 71 -4.58 -13.08 -4.41
N VAL A 72 -5.60 -12.70 -3.63
CA VAL A 72 -7.01 -13.06 -3.91
C VAL A 72 -7.84 -11.88 -4.43
N CYS A 73 -7.23 -10.71 -4.63
CA CYS A 73 -7.88 -9.60 -5.32
C CYS A 73 -7.99 -9.86 -6.82
N ASP A 74 -9.09 -9.44 -7.43
CA ASP A 74 -9.22 -9.41 -8.90
C ASP A 74 -8.26 -8.38 -9.51
N GLU A 75 -8.04 -7.27 -8.79
CA GLU A 75 -7.03 -6.26 -9.11
C GLU A 75 -6.34 -5.80 -7.80
N ALA A 76 -5.01 -5.71 -7.81
CA ALA A 76 -4.25 -5.19 -6.68
C ALA A 76 -3.20 -4.19 -7.17
N ASP A 77 -3.05 -3.07 -6.46
CA ASP A 77 -2.06 -2.04 -6.79
C ASP A 77 -0.63 -2.40 -6.35
N GLY A 78 -0.42 -3.60 -5.81
CA GLY A 78 0.88 -4.12 -5.40
C GLY A 78 0.84 -5.49 -4.73
N ALA A 79 2.01 -5.98 -4.33
CA ALA A 79 2.16 -7.30 -3.70
C ALA A 79 1.61 -7.40 -2.27
N ALA A 80 1.18 -6.29 -1.67
CA ALA A 80 0.56 -6.25 -0.36
C ALA A 80 -0.49 -5.14 -0.35
N VAL A 81 -1.69 -5.44 0.14
CA VAL A 81 -2.81 -4.51 0.26
C VAL A 81 -3.21 -4.33 1.72
N ASN A 82 -3.71 -3.15 2.07
CA ASN A 82 -4.28 -2.87 3.39
C ASN A 82 -5.74 -2.39 3.33
N THR A 83 -6.28 -2.21 2.13
CA THR A 83 -7.63 -1.73 1.89
C THR A 83 -8.24 -2.50 0.74
N LEU A 84 -9.44 -3.04 0.96
CA LEU A 84 -10.22 -3.76 -0.03
C LEU A 84 -11.52 -3.01 -0.29
N LEU A 85 -11.90 -2.89 -1.56
CA LEU A 85 -13.19 -2.41 -2.00
C LEU A 85 -13.93 -3.54 -2.71
N PHE A 86 -15.14 -3.82 -2.27
CA PHE A 86 -16.03 -4.80 -2.93
C PHE A 86 -16.98 -4.06 -3.85
N ARG A 87 -16.84 -4.26 -5.14
CA ARG A 87 -17.62 -3.54 -6.15
C ARG A 87 -17.91 -4.42 -7.35
N ASP A 88 -19.18 -4.46 -7.75
CA ASP A 88 -19.65 -5.22 -8.93
C ASP A 88 -19.21 -6.70 -8.90
N GLY A 89 -19.27 -7.33 -7.71
CA GLY A 89 -18.82 -8.70 -7.47
C GLY A 89 -17.31 -8.90 -7.43
N ARG A 90 -16.50 -7.84 -7.63
CA ARG A 90 -15.03 -7.87 -7.67
C ARG A 90 -14.41 -7.39 -6.38
N VAL A 91 -13.21 -7.84 -6.11
CA VAL A 91 -12.35 -7.43 -4.99
C VAL A 91 -11.19 -6.59 -5.53
N LEU A 92 -11.20 -5.30 -5.21
CA LEU A 92 -10.15 -4.36 -5.59
C LEU A 92 -9.27 -4.07 -4.38
N GLY A 93 -7.96 -4.28 -4.51
CA GLY A 93 -6.99 -4.15 -3.43
C GLY A 93 -6.08 -2.94 -3.59
N PHE A 94 -5.94 -2.15 -2.52
CA PHE A 94 -5.12 -0.95 -2.48
C PHE A 94 -4.15 -0.97 -1.31
N ASN A 95 -3.04 -0.25 -1.45
CA ASN A 95 -2.09 -0.04 -0.36
C ASN A 95 -1.92 1.46 -0.07
N THR A 96 -2.71 1.96 0.86
CA THR A 96 -2.69 3.37 1.29
C THR A 96 -1.44 3.75 2.09
N ASP A 97 -0.68 2.76 2.62
CA ASP A 97 0.60 3.02 3.32
C ASP A 97 1.65 3.68 2.40
N ARG A 98 1.49 3.56 1.07
CA ARG A 98 2.40 4.18 0.09
C ARG A 98 2.32 5.69 0.09
N GLU A 99 1.17 6.25 0.39
CA GLU A 99 0.93 7.69 0.33
C GLU A 99 1.51 8.43 1.53
N ILE A 100 1.64 7.74 2.66
CA ILE A 100 2.13 8.32 3.93
C ILE A 100 3.50 8.98 3.75
N LEU A 101 4.35 8.42 2.89
CA LEU A 101 5.71 8.92 2.64
C LEU A 101 5.86 9.67 1.32
N SER A 102 4.79 9.88 0.56
CA SER A 102 4.88 10.46 -0.78
C SER A 102 5.40 11.90 -0.80
N GLY A 103 5.18 12.66 0.27
CA GLY A 103 5.67 14.03 0.44
C GLY A 103 6.97 14.15 1.24
N ILE A 104 7.54 13.06 1.75
CA ILE A 104 8.73 13.11 2.59
C ILE A 104 9.99 12.98 1.74
N VAL A 105 10.82 14.01 1.74
CA VAL A 105 12.15 14.00 1.12
C VAL A 105 13.20 13.87 2.22
N ALA A 106 13.89 12.74 2.26
CA ALA A 106 14.98 12.51 3.22
C ALA A 106 16.29 12.18 2.49
N SER A 107 17.39 12.77 2.96
CA SER A 107 18.74 12.45 2.49
C SER A 107 19.24 11.09 3.04
N ARG A 108 18.75 10.71 4.20
CA ARG A 108 19.05 9.44 4.89
C ARG A 108 17.75 8.91 5.52
N ALA A 109 17.50 7.62 5.40
CA ALA A 109 16.37 6.96 6.02
C ALA A 109 16.81 5.64 6.65
N CYS A 110 16.26 5.33 7.83
CA CYS A 110 16.37 4.01 8.46
C CYS A 110 15.01 3.33 8.40
N LEU A 111 14.99 2.10 7.91
CA LEU A 111 13.78 1.29 7.83
C LEU A 111 13.89 0.14 8.81
N ILE A 112 12.96 0.07 9.77
CA ILE A 112 12.91 -1.00 10.77
C ILE A 112 11.80 -1.97 10.38
N GLY A 113 12.18 -3.20 10.03
CA GLY A 113 11.27 -4.25 9.56
C GLY A 113 11.28 -4.44 8.04
N ALA A 114 10.73 -5.57 7.58
CA ALA A 114 10.69 -5.97 6.17
C ALA A 114 9.32 -6.50 5.72
N GLY A 115 8.26 -6.26 6.51
CA GLY A 115 6.89 -6.66 6.23
C GLY A 115 6.22 -5.85 5.11
N GLY A 116 4.93 -6.11 4.87
CA GLY A 116 4.15 -5.46 3.82
C GLY A 116 4.15 -3.93 3.90
N ALA A 117 4.02 -3.36 5.10
CA ALA A 117 4.06 -1.92 5.31
C ALA A 117 5.44 -1.31 4.99
N ALA A 118 6.53 -2.00 5.33
CA ALA A 118 7.90 -1.53 5.06
C ALA A 118 8.26 -1.54 3.58
N ARG A 119 7.68 -2.44 2.79
CA ARG A 119 7.95 -2.58 1.35
C ARG A 119 7.17 -1.59 0.49
N ALA A 120 6.06 -1.07 1.00
CA ALA A 120 5.18 -0.17 0.27
C ALA A 120 5.86 1.16 -0.16
N PRO A 121 6.61 1.88 0.70
CA PRO A 121 7.13 3.20 0.39
C PRO A 121 8.48 3.22 -0.34
N VAL A 122 9.18 2.08 -0.49
CA VAL A 122 10.54 2.06 -1.03
C VAL A 122 10.52 2.12 -2.56
N ARG A 123 10.29 3.30 -3.14
CA ARG A 123 10.69 3.56 -4.53
C ARG A 123 12.20 3.81 -4.57
N ARG A 124 12.99 2.86 -5.07
CA ARG A 124 14.37 3.12 -5.46
C ARG A 124 14.37 4.19 -6.55
N ARG A 125 14.70 5.44 -6.22
CA ARG A 125 15.17 6.38 -7.25
C ARG A 125 16.48 5.80 -7.78
N HIS A 126 16.45 5.15 -8.93
CA HIS A 126 17.65 4.87 -9.70
C HIS A 126 18.32 6.21 -9.99
N ARG A 127 19.35 6.54 -9.21
CA ARG A 127 20.28 7.59 -9.54
C ARG A 127 20.92 7.17 -10.86
N ARG A 128 20.45 7.69 -11.98
CA ARG A 128 21.17 7.64 -13.23
C ARG A 128 22.52 8.32 -12.96
N ARG A 129 23.56 7.53 -12.76
CA ARG A 129 24.93 8.00 -12.82
C ARG A 129 25.10 8.53 -14.24
N ARG A 130 25.01 9.83 -14.41
CA ARG A 130 25.54 10.49 -15.61
C ARG A 130 27.04 10.19 -15.60
N SER A 131 27.43 9.25 -16.43
CA SER A 131 28.83 9.09 -16.79
C SER A 131 29.28 10.38 -17.45
N ARG A 132 30.01 11.20 -16.72
CA ARG A 132 30.80 12.27 -17.33
C ARG A 132 31.90 11.59 -18.12
N THR A 133 31.66 11.35 -19.40
CA THR A 133 32.72 11.08 -20.34
C THR A 133 33.60 12.33 -20.42
N ARG A 134 34.73 12.28 -19.78
CA ARG A 134 35.84 13.22 -19.97
C ARG A 134 36.26 13.08 -21.43
N ARG A 135 35.81 13.98 -22.26
CA ARG A 135 36.34 14.18 -23.63
C ARG A 135 37.76 14.68 -23.44
N ALA A 136 38.74 13.81 -23.58
CA ALA A 136 40.15 14.19 -23.65
C ALA A 136 40.38 15.07 -24.89
N ARG A 137 40.66 16.33 -24.65
CA ARG A 137 41.19 17.25 -25.68
C ARG A 137 42.60 16.73 -26.03
N ARG A 138 42.71 16.06 -27.16
CA ARG A 138 44.03 15.92 -27.83
C ARG A 138 44.39 17.25 -28.44
N SER A 139 45.37 17.92 -27.81
CA SER A 139 46.08 19.03 -28.40
C SER A 139 46.90 18.52 -29.59
N ARG A 140 46.54 18.93 -30.77
CA ARG A 140 47.46 18.84 -31.93
C ARG A 140 48.52 19.93 -31.75
N ARG A 141 49.70 19.58 -31.36
CA ARG A 141 50.91 20.39 -31.57
C ARG A 141 51.36 20.19 -32.99
N GLY A 142 51.39 21.30 -33.74
CA GLY A 142 51.96 21.34 -35.02
C GLY A 142 53.50 21.12 -34.97
N CYS A 143 54.00 20.44 -35.93
CA CYS A 143 55.40 20.46 -36.22
C CYS A 143 55.56 21.04 -37.60
N SER A 144 56.08 22.27 -37.63
CA SER A 144 56.65 22.88 -38.81
C SER A 144 58.09 22.47 -38.89
N GLY A 145 58.53 22.00 -40.02
CA GLY A 145 59.94 21.65 -40.32
C GLY A 145 60.11 21.52 -41.84
N ARG A 146 60.59 22.49 -42.31
CA ARG A 146 61.44 22.81 -43.46
C ARG A 146 62.23 21.63 -44.01
N CYS A 147 62.17 21.33 -45.25
CA CYS A 147 63.17 21.42 -46.33
C CYS A 147 62.47 21.10 -47.64
#